data_29f7afc913f0cb260806c9dd7a29778b
#
_entry.id   29f7afc913f0cb260806c9dd7a29778b
#
_cell.length_a   1.000
_cell.length_b   1.000
_cell.length_c   1.000
_cell.angle_alpha   90.00
_cell.angle_beta   90.00
_cell.angle_gamma   90.00
#
_symmetry.space_group_name_H-M   'P 1'
#
loop_
_entity.id
_entity.type
_entity.pdbx_description
1 polymer ?
#
loop_
_entity_poly.entity_id
_entity_poly.type
_entity_poly.pdbx_seq_one_letter_code
_entity_poly.pdbx_strand_id
1 'polypeptide(L)'
;MKKYFLFIFIVLVVSCNQKPETAKSSASIELFDEKTELDSIMHVIDNETKMFFAGNVEGWRASWSHKDYTSQAWNNSDGTADVAKGWDAINSQGSGWIVTYYKNGENVIHPDYKRSDIDIHFFSDSLAYLSWKQYNADKEKKYYRVSGESRIMEKEVDGWKIVNVTALWDIEPKISVDSLPANLK
;
A
#
# COMPACT_ATOMS: atom_id res chain seq x y z
N MET A 1 -49.50 48.78 51.94
CA MET A 1 -49.76 49.16 50.53
C MET A 1 -48.50 48.79 49.72
N LYS A 2 -48.48 47.68 49.00
CA LYS A 2 -47.36 47.23 48.18
C LYS A 2 -47.63 47.64 46.73
N LYS A 3 -46.76 48.52 46.21
CA LYS A 3 -46.82 48.93 44.80
C LYS A 3 -46.04 47.93 43.99
N TYR A 4 -46.70 47.22 43.04
CA TYR A 4 -46.06 46.35 42.03
C TYR A 4 -45.69 47.23 40.83
N PHE A 5 -44.40 47.27 40.54
CA PHE A 5 -43.85 47.93 39.35
C PHE A 5 -43.85 46.88 38.24
N LEU A 6 -44.68 47.08 37.22
CA LEU A 6 -44.77 46.23 36.05
C LEU A 6 -43.71 46.68 35.01
N PHE A 7 -42.61 45.92 34.88
CA PHE A 7 -41.61 46.15 33.83
C PHE A 7 -42.06 45.46 32.54
N ILE A 8 -42.48 46.25 31.53
CA ILE A 8 -42.75 45.75 30.19
C ILE A 8 -41.43 45.69 29.44
N PHE A 9 -41.02 44.46 29.14
CA PHE A 9 -39.83 44.19 28.31
C PHE A 9 -40.29 44.15 26.82
N ILE A 10 -39.99 45.21 26.07
CA ILE A 10 -40.20 45.22 24.61
C ILE A 10 -39.05 44.50 23.94
N VAL A 11 -39.28 43.31 23.46
CA VAL A 11 -38.30 42.55 22.64
C VAL A 11 -38.47 43.04 21.21
N LEU A 12 -37.47 43.81 20.76
CA LEU A 12 -37.32 44.14 19.32
C LEU A 12 -36.71 42.94 18.59
N VAL A 13 -37.55 42.21 17.87
CA VAL A 13 -37.12 41.17 16.93
C VAL A 13 -36.60 41.85 15.66
N VAL A 14 -35.28 42.03 15.55
CA VAL A 14 -34.65 42.42 14.29
C VAL A 14 -34.57 41.16 13.41
N SER A 15 -35.53 41.01 12.51
CA SER A 15 -35.46 39.97 11.50
C SER A 15 -34.43 40.35 10.44
N CYS A 16 -33.25 39.77 10.55
CA CYS A 16 -32.23 39.81 9.50
C CYS A 16 -32.66 38.85 8.39
N ASN A 17 -33.20 39.39 7.33
CA ASN A 17 -33.51 38.67 6.11
C ASN A 17 -32.21 38.41 5.33
N GLN A 18 -31.38 37.41 5.79
CA GLN A 18 -30.30 36.91 4.97
C GLN A 18 -30.87 35.90 3.94
N LYS A 19 -30.90 36.32 2.68
CA LYS A 19 -31.06 35.38 1.57
C LYS A 19 -30.00 34.29 1.73
N PRO A 20 -30.36 32.99 1.68
CA PRO A 20 -29.37 31.96 1.61
C PRO A 20 -28.67 32.08 0.25
N GLU A 21 -27.44 32.58 0.28
CA GLU A 21 -26.53 32.46 -0.84
C GLU A 21 -26.21 30.97 -0.96
N THR A 22 -26.90 30.31 -1.89
CA THR A 22 -26.61 28.94 -2.29
C THR A 22 -25.22 28.96 -2.94
N ALA A 23 -24.20 28.82 -2.10
CA ALA A 23 -22.89 28.39 -2.57
C ALA A 23 -23.07 27.01 -3.20
N LYS A 24 -23.22 26.98 -4.51
CA LYS A 24 -23.05 25.77 -5.31
C LYS A 24 -21.58 25.38 -5.21
N SER A 25 -21.23 24.69 -4.14
CA SER A 25 -20.06 23.84 -4.18
C SER A 25 -20.35 22.72 -5.16
N SER A 26 -20.01 22.93 -6.42
CA SER A 26 -19.83 21.83 -7.36
C SER A 26 -18.54 21.11 -6.94
N ALA A 27 -18.62 20.31 -5.88
CA ALA A 27 -17.67 19.24 -5.73
C ALA A 27 -17.84 18.39 -6.99
N SER A 28 -16.89 18.46 -7.90
CA SER A 28 -16.77 17.49 -8.98
C SER A 28 -16.66 16.15 -8.28
N ILE A 29 -17.67 15.30 -8.42
CA ILE A 29 -17.55 13.88 -8.05
C ILE A 29 -16.48 13.38 -9.01
N GLU A 30 -15.25 13.26 -8.51
CA GLU A 30 -14.18 12.62 -9.26
C GLU A 30 -14.62 11.17 -9.43
N LEU A 31 -14.98 10.81 -10.66
CA LEU A 31 -15.40 9.45 -10.95
C LEU A 31 -14.21 8.52 -10.71
N PHE A 32 -14.43 7.45 -9.95
CA PHE A 32 -13.46 6.42 -9.72
C PHE A 32 -13.00 5.84 -11.07
N ASP A 33 -11.71 5.98 -11.38
CA ASP A 33 -11.06 5.45 -12.57
C ASP A 33 -10.12 4.30 -12.19
N GLU A 34 -10.56 3.08 -12.40
CA GLU A 34 -9.81 1.87 -12.06
C GLU A 34 -8.39 1.85 -12.66
N LYS A 35 -8.22 2.39 -13.86
CA LYS A 35 -6.90 2.42 -14.49
C LYS A 35 -5.94 3.35 -13.75
N THR A 36 -6.38 4.55 -13.44
CA THR A 36 -5.58 5.53 -12.68
C THR A 36 -5.27 5.01 -11.27
N GLU A 37 -6.23 4.35 -10.63
CA GLU A 37 -6.02 3.76 -9.31
C GLU A 37 -5.06 2.58 -9.36
N LEU A 38 -5.15 1.71 -10.37
CA LEU A 38 -4.17 0.64 -10.57
C LEU A 38 -2.76 1.19 -10.78
N ASP A 39 -2.59 2.20 -11.63
CA ASP A 39 -1.29 2.82 -11.86
C ASP A 39 -0.72 3.40 -10.55
N SER A 40 -1.56 4.01 -9.71
CA SER A 40 -1.18 4.54 -8.40
C SER A 40 -0.78 3.44 -7.41
N ILE A 41 -1.53 2.35 -7.35
CA ILE A 41 -1.22 1.17 -6.53
C ILE A 41 0.11 0.54 -6.96
N MET A 42 0.29 0.32 -8.26
CA MET A 42 1.53 -0.27 -8.79
C MET A 42 2.74 0.62 -8.50
N HIS A 43 2.57 1.94 -8.54
CA HIS A 43 3.63 2.87 -8.13
C HIS A 43 4.05 2.66 -6.66
N VAL A 44 3.10 2.47 -5.74
CA VAL A 44 3.41 2.19 -4.32
C VAL A 44 4.15 0.87 -4.16
N ILE A 45 3.69 -0.20 -4.84
CA ILE A 45 4.30 -1.54 -4.80
C ILE A 45 5.72 -1.51 -5.38
N ASP A 46 5.93 -0.82 -6.50
CA ASP A 46 7.25 -0.66 -7.11
C ASP A 46 8.19 0.17 -6.23
N ASN A 47 7.67 1.23 -5.63
CA ASN A 47 8.45 2.05 -4.71
C ASN A 47 8.86 1.27 -3.45
N GLU A 48 7.95 0.50 -2.86
CA GLU A 48 8.23 -0.39 -1.72
C GLU A 48 9.40 -1.32 -2.03
N THR A 49 9.30 -2.06 -3.13
CA THR A 49 10.33 -3.00 -3.58
C THR A 49 11.66 -2.28 -3.87
N LYS A 50 11.61 -1.15 -4.58
CA LYS A 50 12.78 -0.34 -4.89
C LYS A 50 13.49 0.18 -3.63
N MET A 51 12.72 0.71 -2.68
CA MET A 51 13.29 1.24 -1.43
C MET A 51 13.87 0.14 -0.56
N PHE A 52 13.21 -1.04 -0.51
CA PHE A 52 13.72 -2.22 0.17
C PHE A 52 15.12 -2.60 -0.34
N PHE A 53 15.26 -2.74 -1.66
CA PHE A 53 16.55 -3.15 -2.26
C PHE A 53 17.58 -2.03 -2.33
N ALA A 54 17.17 -0.78 -2.21
CA ALA A 54 18.08 0.37 -2.11
C ALA A 54 18.60 0.62 -0.66
N GLY A 55 18.17 -0.18 0.31
CA GLY A 55 18.55 0.03 1.70
C GLY A 55 17.86 1.21 2.38
N ASN A 56 16.82 1.75 1.76
CA ASN A 56 16.09 2.92 2.25
C ASN A 56 14.90 2.51 3.11
N VAL A 57 15.16 2.33 4.42
CA VAL A 57 14.15 1.91 5.39
C VAL A 57 12.96 2.87 5.47
N GLU A 58 13.21 4.18 5.44
CA GLU A 58 12.14 5.18 5.55
C GLU A 58 11.26 5.21 4.30
N GLY A 59 11.86 5.11 3.11
CA GLY A 59 11.10 5.03 1.86
C GLY A 59 10.28 3.74 1.77
N TRP A 60 10.80 2.63 2.28
CA TRP A 60 10.08 1.37 2.40
C TRP A 60 8.87 1.49 3.36
N ARG A 61 9.09 2.05 4.56
CA ARG A 61 8.04 2.31 5.56
C ARG A 61 6.89 3.14 5.00
N ALA A 62 7.19 4.17 4.23
CA ALA A 62 6.20 5.08 3.66
C ALA A 62 5.18 4.39 2.73
N SER A 63 5.51 3.22 2.20
CA SER A 63 4.61 2.44 1.34
C SER A 63 3.59 1.59 2.11
N TRP A 64 3.78 1.42 3.44
CA TRP A 64 2.96 0.56 4.27
C TRP A 64 1.93 1.33 5.10
N SER A 65 0.81 0.67 5.36
CA SER A 65 -0.14 1.09 6.40
C SER A 65 0.43 0.74 7.78
N HIS A 66 0.38 1.70 8.72
CA HIS A 66 0.95 1.52 10.05
C HIS A 66 -0.12 1.07 11.07
N LYS A 67 -1.00 0.17 10.64
CA LYS A 67 -2.13 -0.31 11.46
C LYS A 67 -1.81 -1.65 12.13
N ASP A 68 -2.53 -1.96 13.18
CA ASP A 68 -2.36 -3.17 13.97
C ASP A 68 -2.83 -4.45 13.25
N TYR A 69 -3.68 -4.31 12.23
CA TYR A 69 -4.13 -5.43 11.38
C TYR A 69 -3.27 -5.66 10.13
N THR A 70 -2.29 -4.79 9.86
CA THR A 70 -1.34 -5.01 8.75
C THR A 70 -0.62 -6.34 8.93
N SER A 71 -0.39 -7.08 7.86
CA SER A 71 0.18 -8.42 7.94
C SER A 71 1.11 -8.72 6.78
N GLN A 72 2.06 -9.61 7.02
CA GLN A 72 2.96 -10.16 6.00
C GLN A 72 3.14 -11.65 6.22
N ALA A 73 3.05 -12.45 5.15
CA ALA A 73 3.21 -13.90 5.19
C ALA A 73 4.15 -14.37 4.06
N TRP A 74 4.97 -15.37 4.37
CA TRP A 74 5.86 -16.01 3.40
C TRP A 74 6.18 -17.45 3.82
N ASN A 75 6.65 -18.24 2.87
CA ASN A 75 7.20 -19.56 3.14
C ASN A 75 8.73 -19.52 3.14
N ASN A 76 9.31 -20.37 3.98
CA ASN A 76 10.75 -20.54 4.11
C ASN A 76 11.25 -21.73 3.28
N SER A 77 12.55 -21.76 3.04
CA SER A 77 13.19 -22.83 2.26
C SER A 77 13.17 -24.21 2.93
N ASP A 78 12.88 -24.27 4.23
CA ASP A 78 12.72 -25.51 5.00
C ASP A 78 11.28 -26.05 5.01
N GLY A 79 10.36 -25.39 4.28
CA GLY A 79 8.96 -25.75 4.20
C GLY A 79 8.08 -25.16 5.32
N THR A 80 8.65 -24.40 6.25
CA THR A 80 7.86 -23.64 7.24
C THR A 80 7.29 -22.38 6.62
N ALA A 81 6.35 -21.74 7.31
CA ALA A 81 5.80 -20.44 6.95
C ALA A 81 5.84 -19.50 8.16
N ASP A 82 6.08 -18.24 7.87
CA ASP A 82 6.04 -17.16 8.86
C ASP A 82 4.93 -16.18 8.56
N VAL A 83 4.36 -15.61 9.63
CA VAL A 83 3.38 -14.53 9.55
C VAL A 83 3.76 -13.45 10.55
N ALA A 84 4.06 -12.26 10.06
CA ALA A 84 4.15 -11.05 10.88
C ALA A 84 2.78 -10.38 10.91
N LYS A 85 2.30 -9.97 12.09
CA LYS A 85 1.04 -9.28 12.27
C LYS A 85 1.23 -8.01 13.10
N GLY A 86 0.61 -6.93 12.64
CA GLY A 86 0.76 -5.59 13.18
C GLY A 86 2.00 -4.88 12.65
N TRP A 87 1.88 -3.55 12.51
CA TRP A 87 2.96 -2.73 11.97
C TRP A 87 4.30 -2.89 12.70
N ASP A 88 4.28 -2.97 14.02
CA ASP A 88 5.53 -3.07 14.80
C ASP A 88 6.34 -4.33 14.46
N ALA A 89 5.67 -5.47 14.29
CA ALA A 89 6.31 -6.73 13.90
C ALA A 89 6.88 -6.63 12.48
N ILE A 90 6.08 -6.11 11.52
CA ILE A 90 6.49 -5.95 10.12
C ILE A 90 7.66 -4.99 10.02
N ASN A 91 7.58 -3.84 10.70
CA ASN A 91 8.62 -2.83 10.70
C ASN A 91 9.94 -3.36 11.28
N SER A 92 9.87 -4.09 12.38
CA SER A 92 11.06 -4.71 13.00
C SER A 92 11.74 -5.71 12.05
N GLN A 93 10.96 -6.62 11.46
CA GLN A 93 11.49 -7.63 10.54
C GLN A 93 11.99 -7.03 9.23
N GLY A 94 11.16 -6.20 8.57
CA GLY A 94 11.51 -5.59 7.28
C GLY A 94 12.74 -4.70 7.37
N SER A 95 12.82 -3.86 8.41
CA SER A 95 14.01 -3.04 8.64
C SER A 95 15.26 -3.90 8.90
N GLY A 96 15.12 -5.00 9.63
CA GLY A 96 16.21 -5.95 9.87
C GLY A 96 16.69 -6.61 8.57
N TRP A 97 15.80 -7.02 7.70
CA TRP A 97 16.15 -7.59 6.39
C TRP A 97 16.79 -6.57 5.47
N ILE A 98 16.26 -5.35 5.39
CA ILE A 98 16.86 -4.27 4.59
C ILE A 98 18.33 -4.06 4.98
N VAL A 99 18.61 -3.94 6.27
CA VAL A 99 20.00 -3.78 6.77
C VAL A 99 20.86 -5.02 6.49
N THR A 100 20.25 -6.21 6.55
CA THR A 100 20.98 -7.47 6.29
C THR A 100 21.33 -7.63 4.82
N TYR A 101 20.44 -7.25 3.93
CA TYR A 101 20.56 -7.49 2.49
C TYR A 101 21.24 -6.34 1.74
N TYR A 102 21.29 -5.15 2.30
CA TYR A 102 22.00 -4.03 1.71
C TYR A 102 23.36 -3.83 2.38
N LYS A 103 24.42 -4.17 1.67
CA LYS A 103 25.80 -4.10 2.16
C LYS A 103 26.71 -3.44 1.13
N ASN A 104 27.61 -2.59 1.61
CA ASN A 104 28.61 -1.91 0.77
C ASN A 104 28.01 -1.10 -0.38
N GLY A 105 26.79 -0.55 -0.19
CA GLY A 105 26.13 0.28 -1.19
C GLY A 105 25.32 -0.50 -2.23
N GLU A 106 25.15 -1.82 -2.08
CA GLU A 106 24.40 -2.67 -3.00
C GLU A 106 23.57 -3.74 -2.30
N ASN A 107 22.50 -4.21 -2.97
CA ASN A 107 21.74 -5.35 -2.53
C ASN A 107 22.49 -6.65 -2.86
N VAL A 108 22.64 -7.53 -1.86
CA VAL A 108 23.42 -8.76 -1.99
C VAL A 108 22.59 -9.98 -2.43
N ILE A 109 21.25 -9.87 -2.56
CA ILE A 109 20.39 -11.02 -2.81
C ILE A 109 19.88 -11.08 -4.24
N HIS A 110 19.11 -10.08 -4.67
CA HIS A 110 18.60 -10.07 -6.02
C HIS A 110 18.58 -8.65 -6.62
N PRO A 111 19.31 -8.53 -7.73
CA PRO A 111 19.51 -7.23 -8.34
C PRO A 111 18.31 -6.77 -9.19
N ASP A 112 17.36 -7.65 -9.50
CA ASP A 112 16.28 -7.39 -10.46
C ASP A 112 15.08 -8.32 -10.24
N TYR A 113 13.91 -7.86 -10.63
CA TYR A 113 12.69 -8.65 -10.64
C TYR A 113 11.82 -8.29 -11.87
N LYS A 114 10.96 -9.23 -12.27
CA LYS A 114 9.97 -9.04 -13.32
C LYS A 114 8.63 -9.56 -12.82
N ARG A 115 7.54 -8.96 -13.29
CA ARG A 115 6.18 -9.37 -12.93
C ARG A 115 5.38 -9.76 -14.16
N SER A 116 4.52 -10.78 -14.03
CA SER A 116 3.53 -11.17 -15.02
C SER A 116 2.21 -11.52 -14.36
N ASP A 117 1.17 -11.64 -15.16
CA ASP A 117 -0.15 -12.08 -14.75
C ASP A 117 -0.71 -11.21 -13.60
N ILE A 118 -0.52 -9.89 -13.70
CA ILE A 118 -1.05 -8.95 -12.72
C ILE A 118 -2.56 -8.92 -12.87
N ASP A 119 -3.25 -9.31 -11.80
CA ASP A 119 -4.70 -9.25 -11.67
C ASP A 119 -5.06 -8.35 -10.50
N ILE A 120 -6.12 -7.54 -10.65
CA ILE A 120 -6.61 -6.63 -9.63
C ILE A 120 -8.12 -6.71 -9.50
N HIS A 121 -8.58 -6.65 -8.26
CA HIS A 121 -9.98 -6.52 -7.92
C HIS A 121 -10.18 -5.38 -6.91
N PHE A 122 -10.99 -4.39 -7.25
CA PHE A 122 -11.40 -3.32 -6.35
C PHE A 122 -12.67 -3.74 -5.61
N PHE A 123 -12.60 -3.85 -4.29
CA PHE A 123 -13.78 -4.07 -3.43
C PHE A 123 -14.55 -2.77 -3.21
N SER A 124 -13.84 -1.64 -3.25
CA SER A 124 -14.37 -0.28 -3.17
C SER A 124 -13.37 0.70 -3.80
N ASP A 125 -13.68 1.99 -3.79
CA ASP A 125 -12.77 3.07 -4.19
C ASP A 125 -11.55 3.25 -3.27
N SER A 126 -11.50 2.51 -2.17
CA SER A 126 -10.44 2.60 -1.15
C SER A 126 -9.87 1.25 -0.69
N LEU A 127 -10.30 0.14 -1.29
CA LEU A 127 -9.82 -1.20 -0.94
C LEU A 127 -9.66 -2.05 -2.20
N ALA A 128 -8.44 -2.58 -2.40
CA ALA A 128 -8.12 -3.42 -3.55
C ALA A 128 -7.31 -4.66 -3.13
N TYR A 129 -7.48 -5.73 -3.90
CA TYR A 129 -6.67 -6.94 -3.86
C TYR A 129 -5.95 -7.10 -5.19
N LEU A 130 -4.67 -7.46 -5.14
CA LEU A 130 -3.86 -7.76 -6.31
C LEU A 130 -3.15 -9.09 -6.13
N SER A 131 -2.92 -9.76 -7.26
CA SER A 131 -2.04 -10.93 -7.32
C SER A 131 -1.23 -10.95 -8.62
N TRP A 132 -0.04 -11.57 -8.57
CA TRP A 132 0.83 -11.73 -9.74
C TRP A 132 1.85 -12.84 -9.53
N LYS A 133 2.54 -13.21 -10.61
CA LYS A 133 3.80 -13.96 -10.54
C LYS A 133 4.99 -13.01 -10.57
N GLN A 134 5.93 -13.21 -9.67
CA GLN A 134 7.17 -12.46 -9.65
C GLN A 134 8.36 -13.40 -9.91
N TYR A 135 9.27 -12.94 -10.74
CA TYR A 135 10.49 -13.62 -11.13
C TYR A 135 11.66 -12.84 -10.55
N ASN A 136 12.33 -13.41 -9.58
CA ASN A 136 13.39 -12.74 -8.82
C ASN A 136 14.74 -13.26 -9.29
N ALA A 137 15.53 -12.39 -9.89
CA ALA A 137 16.83 -12.73 -10.45
C ALA A 137 17.84 -13.15 -9.37
N ASP A 138 18.70 -14.09 -9.68
CA ASP A 138 19.93 -14.28 -8.92
C ASP A 138 20.94 -13.16 -9.23
N LYS A 139 22.03 -13.12 -8.48
CA LYS A 139 23.06 -12.07 -8.59
C LYS A 139 23.63 -11.94 -10.01
N GLU A 140 23.71 -13.05 -10.75
CA GLU A 140 24.25 -13.08 -12.10
C GLU A 140 23.19 -12.88 -13.18
N LYS A 141 21.89 -12.76 -12.82
CA LYS A 141 20.75 -12.66 -13.71
C LYS A 141 20.61 -13.83 -14.70
N LYS A 142 21.14 -14.99 -14.35
CA LYS A 142 21.06 -16.22 -15.16
C LYS A 142 19.87 -17.08 -14.80
N TYR A 143 19.49 -17.07 -13.55
CA TYR A 143 18.39 -17.86 -13.02
C TYR A 143 17.42 -16.97 -12.26
N TYR A 144 16.16 -17.40 -12.26
CA TYR A 144 15.08 -16.72 -11.57
C TYR A 144 14.39 -17.69 -10.61
N ARG A 145 14.11 -17.21 -9.40
CA ARG A 145 13.19 -17.88 -8.49
C ARG A 145 11.82 -17.25 -8.66
N VAL A 146 10.79 -18.09 -8.81
CA VAL A 146 9.42 -17.63 -8.99
C VAL A 146 8.75 -17.50 -7.62
N SER A 147 7.91 -16.49 -7.44
CA SER A 147 6.97 -16.39 -6.33
C SER A 147 5.56 -16.05 -6.82
N GLY A 148 4.56 -16.61 -6.14
CA GLY A 148 3.19 -16.12 -6.19
C GLY A 148 3.05 -15.01 -5.16
N GLU A 149 2.68 -13.83 -5.61
CA GLU A 149 2.56 -12.65 -4.77
C GLU A 149 1.12 -12.19 -4.69
N SER A 150 0.70 -11.71 -3.52
CA SER A 150 -0.54 -10.96 -3.41
C SER A 150 -0.41 -9.78 -2.44
N ARG A 151 -1.26 -8.80 -2.64
CA ARG A 151 -1.35 -7.60 -1.80
C ARG A 151 -2.80 -7.26 -1.52
N ILE A 152 -3.05 -6.77 -0.32
CA ILE A 152 -4.23 -5.97 -0.02
C ILE A 152 -3.75 -4.53 0.13
N MET A 153 -4.40 -3.62 -0.58
CA MET A 153 -4.11 -2.20 -0.59
C MET A 153 -5.27 -1.43 -0.04
N GLU A 154 -5.01 -0.46 0.82
CA GLU A 154 -6.01 0.45 1.37
C GLU A 154 -5.64 1.89 1.04
N LYS A 155 -6.62 2.69 0.60
CA LYS A 155 -6.41 4.11 0.28
C LYS A 155 -6.60 4.93 1.54
N GLU A 156 -5.51 5.52 2.01
CA GLU A 156 -5.48 6.43 3.15
C GLU A 156 -5.51 7.90 2.68
N VAL A 157 -5.47 8.85 3.58
CA VAL A 157 -5.54 10.29 3.25
C VAL A 157 -4.40 10.74 2.32
N ASP A 158 -3.23 10.13 2.46
CA ASP A 158 -2.01 10.42 1.69
C ASP A 158 -1.76 9.43 0.53
N GLY A 159 -2.74 8.61 0.17
CA GLY A 159 -2.71 7.68 -0.95
C GLY A 159 -2.81 6.21 -0.57
N TRP A 160 -2.57 5.34 -1.56
CA TRP A 160 -2.61 3.90 -1.35
C TRP A 160 -1.47 3.41 -0.44
N LYS A 161 -1.78 2.45 0.42
CA LYS A 161 -0.83 1.80 1.35
C LYS A 161 -0.99 0.29 1.29
N ILE A 162 0.11 -0.40 1.53
CA ILE A 162 0.13 -1.87 1.65
C ILE A 162 -0.41 -2.25 3.03
N VAL A 163 -1.45 -3.07 3.06
CA VAL A 163 -2.04 -3.63 4.29
C VAL A 163 -1.66 -5.09 4.47
N ASN A 164 -1.56 -5.83 3.37
CA ASN A 164 -1.12 -7.22 3.42
C ASN A 164 -0.13 -7.51 2.30
N VAL A 165 0.88 -8.29 2.63
CA VAL A 165 1.80 -8.93 1.69
C VAL A 165 1.73 -10.43 1.92
N THR A 166 1.50 -11.20 0.86
CA THR A 166 1.75 -12.63 0.86
C THR A 166 2.69 -12.97 -0.28
N ALA A 167 3.80 -13.62 0.04
CA ALA A 167 4.82 -14.02 -0.92
C ALA A 167 5.11 -15.52 -0.75
N LEU A 168 4.67 -16.33 -1.70
CA LEU A 168 4.87 -17.78 -1.70
C LEU A 168 5.89 -18.14 -2.77
N TRP A 169 7.08 -18.52 -2.32
CA TRP A 169 8.21 -18.79 -3.17
C TRP A 169 8.22 -20.25 -3.63
N ASP A 170 8.46 -20.46 -4.92
CA ASP A 170 8.86 -21.77 -5.42
C ASP A 170 10.27 -22.07 -4.90
N ILE A 171 10.37 -23.05 -4.03
CA ILE A 171 11.64 -23.42 -3.43
C ILE A 171 12.56 -24.07 -4.46
N GLU A 172 11.99 -24.88 -5.34
CA GLU A 172 12.65 -25.55 -6.48
C GLU A 172 11.63 -25.80 -7.62
N PRO A 173 12.07 -25.79 -8.87
CA PRO A 173 13.38 -25.41 -9.40
C PRO A 173 13.49 -23.92 -9.69
N LYS A 174 14.72 -23.38 -9.72
CA LYS A 174 14.98 -22.10 -10.39
C LYS A 174 14.82 -22.27 -11.90
N ILE A 175 14.29 -21.27 -12.57
CA ILE A 175 14.19 -21.24 -14.02
C ILE A 175 15.35 -20.43 -14.63
N SER A 176 15.84 -20.86 -15.80
CA SER A 176 16.85 -20.09 -16.53
C SER A 176 16.22 -18.84 -17.17
N VAL A 177 17.04 -17.84 -17.48
CA VAL A 177 16.60 -16.63 -18.21
C VAL A 177 15.92 -16.99 -19.55
N ASP A 178 16.35 -18.07 -20.21
CA ASP A 178 15.77 -18.53 -21.48
C ASP A 178 14.37 -19.13 -21.32
N SER A 179 14.02 -19.54 -20.10
CA SER A 179 12.71 -20.11 -19.75
C SER A 179 11.70 -19.06 -19.27
N LEU A 180 12.09 -17.80 -19.19
CA LEU A 180 11.15 -16.72 -18.87
C LEU A 180 10.04 -16.62 -19.92
N PRO A 181 8.83 -16.21 -19.54
CA PRO A 181 7.78 -15.83 -20.49
C PRO A 181 8.30 -14.84 -21.53
N ALA A 182 7.84 -14.97 -22.78
CA ALA A 182 8.36 -14.19 -23.91
C ALA A 182 8.22 -12.67 -23.71
N ASN A 183 7.17 -12.24 -23.04
CA ASN A 183 6.92 -10.83 -22.68
C ASN A 183 7.79 -10.29 -21.54
N LEU A 184 8.61 -11.15 -20.93
CA LEU A 184 9.53 -10.80 -19.84
C LEU A 184 11.02 -10.92 -20.21
N LYS A 185 11.31 -11.36 -21.44
CA LYS A 185 12.68 -11.47 -21.95
C LYS A 185 13.30 -10.13 -22.32
#